data_bdf143b1837a698d1fac2695206405c9
#
_entry.id   bdf143b1837a698d1fac2695206405c9
#
_cell.length_a   1.000
_cell.length_b   1.000
_cell.length_c   1.000
_cell.angle_alpha   90.00
_cell.angle_beta   90.00
_cell.angle_gamma   90.00
#
_symmetry.space_group_name_H-M   'P 1'
#
loop_
_entity.id
_entity.type
_entity.pdbx_description
1 polymer ?
#
loop_
_entity_poly.entity_id
_entity_poly.type
_entity_poly.pdbx_seq_one_letter_code
_entity_poly.pdbx_strand_id
1 'polypeptide(L)'
;MASSVVVEAARRTLGPVGAFLPVPTDRAAPIDLQRHAVRRLERAGYRAAWTNEGVGGKDALVQLAVLMAATERMVFGTGIANIWARSPQTAHGASALLAQAFPGRFVLGLGVGYPQQAASVDREFGRPLATMRDYLDRMSAPTQLPAPEVAYPRIIAANGPKMLALAAEVADGAMPALKPPEFTARARQLLGPDKLLVVFTHASEDGDAAATKAQVREHLAAGADHVLLGLPIGTDFTAGLDYLEQLAPAMAELS
;
A
#
# COMPACT_ATOMS: atom_id res chain seq x y z
N MET A 1 19.62 10.34 5.04
CA MET A 1 19.61 11.00 3.70
C MET A 1 18.91 10.16 2.64
N ALA A 2 19.18 8.86 2.45
CA ALA A 2 18.48 8.04 1.45
C ALA A 2 16.95 7.92 1.70
N SER A 3 16.52 7.76 2.95
CA SER A 3 15.09 7.64 3.33
C SER A 3 14.28 8.89 2.95
N SER A 4 14.78 10.09 3.17
CA SER A 4 14.08 11.33 2.81
C SER A 4 13.90 11.50 1.30
N VAL A 5 14.87 11.06 0.51
CA VAL A 5 14.81 11.17 -0.97
C VAL A 5 13.71 10.26 -1.54
N VAL A 6 13.60 9.01 -1.06
CA VAL A 6 12.57 8.09 -1.55
C VAL A 6 11.16 8.50 -1.09
N VAL A 7 11.03 9.07 0.12
CA VAL A 7 9.76 9.60 0.62
C VAL A 7 9.29 10.78 -0.22
N GLU A 8 10.15 11.76 -0.48
CA GLU A 8 9.81 12.90 -1.32
C GLU A 8 9.49 12.50 -2.78
N ALA A 9 10.21 11.53 -3.32
CA ALA A 9 9.89 10.98 -4.63
C ALA A 9 8.50 10.32 -4.62
N ALA A 10 8.18 9.51 -3.61
CA ALA A 10 6.89 8.87 -3.47
C ALA A 10 5.73 9.88 -3.33
N ARG A 11 5.89 10.94 -2.51
CA ARG A 11 4.89 12.01 -2.39
C ARG A 11 4.55 12.64 -3.74
N ARG A 12 5.57 12.94 -4.56
CA ARG A 12 5.36 13.53 -5.89
C ARG A 12 4.68 12.59 -6.87
N THR A 13 4.99 11.30 -6.83
CA THR A 13 4.49 10.34 -7.83
C THR A 13 3.12 9.76 -7.48
N LEU A 14 2.85 9.49 -6.21
CA LEU A 14 1.58 8.91 -5.74
C LEU A 14 0.37 9.82 -6.01
N GLY A 15 0.54 11.13 -5.84
CA GLY A 15 -0.58 12.07 -5.82
C GLY A 15 -1.45 11.90 -4.55
N PRO A 16 -2.51 12.71 -4.41
CA PRO A 16 -3.32 12.74 -3.19
C PRO A 16 -4.19 11.50 -3.01
N VAL A 17 -4.62 10.85 -4.10
CA VAL A 17 -5.57 9.73 -4.05
C VAL A 17 -5.11 8.57 -4.93
N GLY A 18 -5.24 7.35 -4.43
CA GLY A 18 -5.03 6.10 -5.15
C GLY A 18 -6.20 5.15 -5.03
N ALA A 19 -6.29 4.23 -5.99
CA ALA A 19 -7.31 3.18 -5.99
C ALA A 19 -6.77 1.89 -5.36
N PHE A 20 -7.52 1.29 -4.45
CA PHE A 20 -7.25 -0.07 -4.00
C PHE A 20 -8.05 -1.04 -4.86
N LEU A 21 -7.36 -2.00 -5.48
CA LEU A 21 -8.02 -2.96 -6.37
C LEU A 21 -9.05 -3.78 -5.59
N PRO A 22 -10.26 -3.99 -6.12
CA PRO A 22 -11.29 -4.77 -5.45
C PRO A 22 -10.81 -6.17 -5.08
N VAL A 23 -11.24 -6.68 -3.93
CA VAL A 23 -10.82 -7.96 -3.36
C VAL A 23 -12.04 -8.89 -3.28
N PRO A 24 -12.36 -9.63 -4.36
CA PRO A 24 -13.40 -10.64 -4.30
C PRO A 24 -12.96 -11.81 -3.40
N THR A 25 -13.93 -12.47 -2.75
CA THR A 25 -13.66 -13.57 -1.80
C THR A 25 -13.98 -14.94 -2.35
N ASP A 26 -14.75 -15.03 -3.43
CA ASP A 26 -15.18 -16.28 -4.06
C ASP A 26 -14.11 -16.86 -5.00
N ARG A 27 -13.41 -16.00 -5.72
CA ARG A 27 -12.34 -16.38 -6.66
C ARG A 27 -11.39 -15.21 -6.91
N ALA A 28 -10.13 -15.53 -7.20
CA ALA A 28 -9.16 -14.52 -7.64
C ALA A 28 -9.55 -13.98 -9.02
N ALA A 29 -9.54 -12.66 -9.19
CA ALA A 29 -9.75 -12.04 -10.50
C ALA A 29 -8.64 -12.49 -11.48
N PRO A 30 -8.98 -12.89 -12.72
CA PRO A 30 -8.00 -13.27 -13.74
C PRO A 30 -6.99 -12.13 -13.99
N ILE A 31 -5.73 -12.47 -14.24
CA ILE A 31 -4.68 -11.45 -14.39
C ILE A 31 -4.90 -10.51 -15.57
N ASP A 32 -5.50 -10.99 -16.66
CA ASP A 32 -5.81 -10.14 -17.81
C ASP A 32 -6.92 -9.13 -17.49
N LEU A 33 -7.91 -9.52 -16.67
CA LEU A 33 -8.91 -8.59 -16.15
C LEU A 33 -8.25 -7.52 -15.27
N GLN A 34 -7.29 -7.90 -14.42
CA GLN A 34 -6.55 -6.96 -13.58
C GLN A 34 -5.68 -6.01 -14.41
N ARG A 35 -4.99 -6.49 -15.47
CA ARG A 35 -4.25 -5.64 -16.42
C ARG A 35 -5.17 -4.61 -17.10
N HIS A 36 -6.36 -5.07 -17.52
CA HIS A 36 -7.35 -4.17 -18.10
C HIS A 36 -7.82 -3.13 -17.09
N ALA A 37 -8.07 -3.54 -15.85
CA ALA A 37 -8.49 -2.67 -14.77
C ALA A 37 -7.50 -1.53 -14.49
N VAL A 38 -6.21 -1.85 -14.32
CA VAL A 38 -5.21 -0.81 -14.02
C VAL A 38 -5.00 0.17 -15.17
N ARG A 39 -5.13 -0.29 -16.42
CA ARG A 39 -5.13 0.61 -17.59
C ARG A 39 -6.35 1.53 -17.61
N ARG A 40 -7.53 1.04 -17.20
CA ARG A 40 -8.74 1.86 -17.06
C ARG A 40 -8.55 2.93 -16.00
N LEU A 41 -8.08 2.54 -14.81
CA LEU A 41 -7.81 3.46 -13.70
C LEU A 41 -6.75 4.51 -14.09
N GLU A 42 -5.68 4.11 -14.78
CA GLU A 42 -4.66 5.05 -15.27
C GLU A 42 -5.25 6.07 -16.26
N ARG A 43 -6.09 5.63 -17.20
CA ARG A 43 -6.80 6.53 -18.14
C ARG A 43 -7.83 7.43 -17.44
N ALA A 44 -8.46 6.93 -16.38
CA ALA A 44 -9.39 7.72 -15.58
C ALA A 44 -8.69 8.79 -14.71
N GLY A 45 -7.34 8.75 -14.61
CA GLY A 45 -6.56 9.78 -13.94
C GLY A 45 -5.99 9.36 -12.58
N TYR A 46 -6.22 8.12 -12.11
CA TYR A 46 -5.53 7.64 -10.92
C TYR A 46 -4.03 7.53 -11.16
N ARG A 47 -3.26 8.10 -10.26
CA ARG A 47 -1.79 8.04 -10.31
C ARG A 47 -1.22 6.83 -9.59
N ALA A 48 -1.99 6.23 -8.69
CA ALA A 48 -1.56 5.07 -7.92
C ALA A 48 -2.66 4.00 -7.81
N ALA A 49 -2.24 2.72 -7.84
CA ALA A 49 -3.09 1.58 -7.52
C ALA A 49 -2.41 0.68 -6.48
N TRP A 50 -3.21 0.08 -5.61
CA TRP A 50 -2.72 -0.73 -4.50
C TRP A 50 -3.40 -2.08 -4.47
N THR A 51 -2.70 -3.07 -3.95
CA THR A 51 -3.24 -4.42 -3.76
C THR A 51 -2.84 -4.99 -2.40
N ASN A 52 -3.63 -5.93 -1.90
CA ASN A 52 -3.30 -6.68 -0.68
C ASN A 52 -2.65 -8.02 -0.99
N GLU A 53 -2.19 -8.68 0.06
CA GLU A 53 -1.72 -10.04 0.02
C GLU A 53 -2.32 -10.87 1.16
N GLY A 54 -2.86 -12.03 0.80
CA GLY A 54 -3.21 -13.08 1.75
C GLY A 54 -2.20 -14.22 1.67
N VAL A 55 -1.81 -14.76 2.81
CA VAL A 55 -0.91 -15.93 2.86
C VAL A 55 -1.59 -17.13 2.20
N GLY A 56 -0.89 -17.81 1.29
CA GLY A 56 -1.44 -18.92 0.50
C GLY A 56 -2.28 -18.51 -0.70
N GLY A 57 -2.53 -17.21 -0.89
CA GLY A 57 -3.20 -16.66 -2.06
C GLY A 57 -2.23 -16.18 -3.16
N LYS A 58 -2.61 -15.13 -3.86
CA LYS A 58 -1.75 -14.49 -4.87
C LYS A 58 -0.51 -13.85 -4.22
N ASP A 59 0.66 -13.99 -4.82
CA ASP A 59 1.84 -13.21 -4.45
C ASP A 59 1.69 -11.77 -4.93
N ALA A 60 1.70 -10.80 -3.99
CA ALA A 60 1.48 -9.40 -4.31
C ALA A 60 2.62 -8.80 -5.15
N LEU A 61 3.88 -9.20 -4.93
CA LEU A 61 5.01 -8.63 -5.67
C LEU A 61 5.05 -9.14 -7.12
N VAL A 62 4.74 -10.41 -7.33
CA VAL A 62 4.57 -10.98 -8.69
C VAL A 62 3.38 -10.32 -9.39
N GLN A 63 2.25 -10.14 -8.69
CA GLN A 63 1.10 -9.42 -9.23
C GLN A 63 1.50 -8.01 -9.66
N LEU A 64 2.19 -7.25 -8.79
CA LEU A 64 2.61 -5.89 -9.11
C LEU A 64 3.56 -5.84 -10.31
N ALA A 65 4.50 -6.78 -10.46
CA ALA A 65 5.37 -6.85 -11.64
C ALA A 65 4.56 -6.89 -12.95
N VAL A 66 3.51 -7.72 -12.97
CA VAL A 66 2.63 -7.87 -14.14
C VAL A 66 1.80 -6.60 -14.40
N LEU A 67 1.29 -5.96 -13.33
CA LEU A 67 0.45 -4.76 -13.45
C LEU A 67 1.27 -3.52 -13.83
N MET A 68 2.47 -3.38 -13.27
CA MET A 68 3.41 -2.31 -13.61
C MET A 68 3.87 -2.39 -15.07
N ALA A 69 4.09 -3.59 -15.60
CA ALA A 69 4.40 -3.81 -17.01
C ALA A 69 3.21 -3.51 -17.95
N ALA A 70 1.99 -3.46 -17.42
CA ALA A 70 0.78 -3.17 -18.19
C ALA A 70 0.40 -1.68 -18.23
N THR A 71 1.10 -0.83 -17.48
CA THR A 71 0.83 0.62 -17.33
C THR A 71 2.09 1.43 -17.61
N GLU A 72 1.93 2.72 -17.91
CA GLU A 72 3.07 3.57 -18.29
C GLU A 72 3.63 4.38 -17.13
N ARG A 73 2.77 4.95 -16.28
CA ARG A 73 3.14 5.92 -15.25
C ARG A 73 2.61 5.59 -13.86
N MET A 74 1.58 4.73 -13.79
CA MET A 74 0.93 4.41 -12.52
C MET A 74 1.92 3.85 -11.50
N VAL A 75 1.86 4.39 -10.30
CA VAL A 75 2.61 3.90 -9.13
C VAL A 75 1.85 2.75 -8.50
N PHE A 76 2.56 1.76 -8.01
CA PHE A 76 1.93 0.62 -7.34
C PHE A 76 2.46 0.43 -5.93
N GLY A 77 1.56 0.06 -5.03
CA GLY A 77 1.92 -0.27 -3.66
C GLY A 77 1.24 -1.54 -3.16
N THR A 78 1.80 -2.10 -2.11
CA THR A 78 1.14 -3.17 -1.35
C THR A 78 0.47 -2.59 -0.10
N GLY A 79 -0.81 -2.84 0.05
CA GLY A 79 -1.60 -2.42 1.22
C GLY A 79 -2.33 -3.60 1.86
N ILE A 80 -1.62 -4.55 2.38
CA ILE A 80 -0.18 -4.71 2.65
C ILE A 80 0.35 -6.02 2.03
N ALA A 81 1.67 -6.09 1.80
CA ALA A 81 2.36 -7.36 1.66
C ALA A 81 2.48 -8.01 3.04
N ASN A 82 2.16 -9.30 3.12
CA ASN A 82 2.14 -10.02 4.38
C ASN A 82 3.53 -10.55 4.71
N ILE A 83 4.06 -10.24 5.93
CA ILE A 83 5.39 -10.69 6.33
C ILE A 83 5.55 -12.21 6.45
N TRP A 84 4.44 -12.95 6.54
CA TRP A 84 4.43 -14.42 6.60
C TRP A 84 4.50 -15.08 5.22
N ALA A 85 4.22 -14.32 4.15
CA ALA A 85 4.20 -14.87 2.79
C ALA A 85 5.60 -15.22 2.26
N ARG A 86 6.65 -14.54 2.73
CA ARG A 86 8.04 -14.78 2.28
C ARG A 86 9.07 -14.34 3.32
N SER A 87 10.32 -14.83 3.17
CA SER A 87 11.42 -14.39 4.03
C SER A 87 11.75 -12.91 3.82
N PRO A 88 12.30 -12.22 4.82
CA PRO A 88 12.69 -10.81 4.70
C PRO A 88 13.65 -10.55 3.53
N GLN A 89 14.63 -11.42 3.33
CA GLN A 89 15.62 -11.30 2.26
C GLN A 89 14.97 -11.47 0.87
N THR A 90 14.05 -12.43 0.71
CA THR A 90 13.29 -12.62 -0.53
C THR A 90 12.38 -11.41 -0.80
N ALA A 91 11.73 -10.87 0.23
CA ALA A 91 10.92 -9.65 0.10
C ALA A 91 11.76 -8.46 -0.36
N HIS A 92 12.97 -8.28 0.22
CA HIS A 92 13.89 -7.22 -0.19
C HIS A 92 14.34 -7.40 -1.64
N GLY A 93 14.82 -8.58 -2.02
CA GLY A 93 15.31 -8.84 -3.39
C GLY A 93 14.25 -8.59 -4.45
N ALA A 94 13.01 -9.08 -4.22
CA ALA A 94 11.89 -8.85 -5.12
C ALA A 94 11.51 -7.36 -5.20
N SER A 95 11.46 -6.66 -4.07
CA SER A 95 11.14 -5.24 -4.00
C SER A 95 12.20 -4.36 -4.68
N ALA A 96 13.47 -4.65 -4.46
CA ALA A 96 14.58 -3.95 -5.09
C ALA A 96 14.59 -4.17 -6.62
N LEU A 97 14.26 -5.38 -7.08
CA LEU A 97 14.12 -5.67 -8.51
C LEU A 97 12.95 -4.91 -9.14
N LEU A 98 11.80 -4.85 -8.46
CA LEU A 98 10.66 -4.03 -8.92
C LEU A 98 11.02 -2.55 -9.01
N ALA A 99 11.69 -2.01 -7.98
CA ALA A 99 12.11 -0.62 -7.95
C ALA A 99 13.15 -0.30 -9.04
N GLN A 100 14.03 -1.26 -9.38
CA GLN A 100 15.00 -1.13 -10.47
C GLN A 100 14.31 -1.17 -11.85
N ALA A 101 13.38 -2.11 -12.05
CA ALA A 101 12.67 -2.28 -13.30
C ALA A 101 11.69 -1.13 -13.59
N PHE A 102 11.13 -0.52 -12.54
CA PHE A 102 10.11 0.53 -12.62
C PHE A 102 10.46 1.70 -11.69
N PRO A 103 11.46 2.52 -12.02
CA PRO A 103 11.95 3.59 -11.14
C PRO A 103 10.86 4.57 -10.71
N GLY A 104 10.75 4.81 -9.39
CA GLY A 104 9.77 5.74 -8.80
C GLY A 104 8.31 5.27 -8.81
N ARG A 105 8.04 4.03 -9.25
CA ARG A 105 6.67 3.51 -9.40
C ARG A 105 6.30 2.42 -8.38
N PHE A 106 7.08 2.22 -7.32
CA PHE A 106 6.86 1.17 -6.35
C PHE A 106 6.96 1.66 -4.91
N VAL A 107 6.00 1.23 -4.06
CA VAL A 107 6.00 1.42 -2.60
C VAL A 107 5.71 0.08 -1.92
N LEU A 108 6.60 -0.35 -1.02
CA LEU A 108 6.38 -1.55 -0.24
C LEU A 108 5.65 -1.22 1.06
N GLY A 109 4.38 -1.59 1.16
CA GLY A 109 3.64 -1.58 2.41
C GLY A 109 3.63 -2.98 3.04
N LEU A 110 4.08 -3.10 4.28
CA LEU A 110 4.20 -4.36 5.02
C LEU A 110 3.22 -4.42 6.19
N GLY A 111 2.76 -5.61 6.53
CA GLY A 111 1.91 -5.81 7.69
C GLY A 111 2.15 -7.16 8.37
N VAL A 112 1.97 -7.18 9.70
CA VAL A 112 2.07 -8.43 10.48
C VAL A 112 0.85 -9.33 10.28
N GLY A 113 -0.22 -8.85 9.65
CA GLY A 113 -1.46 -9.62 9.48
C GLY A 113 -2.06 -10.10 10.81
N TYR A 114 -2.55 -11.33 10.80
CA TYR A 114 -3.27 -11.95 11.91
C TYR A 114 -2.63 -13.28 12.32
N PRO A 115 -2.87 -13.76 13.56
CA PRO A 115 -2.31 -15.02 14.07
C PRO A 115 -2.57 -16.23 13.17
N GLN A 116 -3.76 -16.28 12.56
CA GLN A 116 -4.14 -17.38 11.65
C GLN A 116 -3.26 -17.44 10.40
N GLN A 117 -2.78 -16.29 9.94
CA GLN A 117 -1.89 -16.23 8.76
C GLN A 117 -0.47 -16.72 9.09
N ALA A 118 0.04 -16.43 10.28
CA ALA A 118 1.30 -17.01 10.75
C ALA A 118 1.17 -18.54 10.93
N ALA A 119 0.10 -19.00 11.58
CA ALA A 119 -0.17 -20.41 11.80
C ALA A 119 -0.33 -21.20 10.49
N SER A 120 -0.89 -20.60 9.43
CA SER A 120 -1.05 -21.26 8.12
C SER A 120 0.26 -21.60 7.40
N VAL A 121 1.38 -21.08 7.88
CA VAL A 121 2.75 -21.37 7.39
C VAL A 121 3.68 -21.88 8.48
N ASP A 122 3.11 -22.51 9.52
CA ASP A 122 3.81 -23.10 10.64
C ASP A 122 4.76 -22.10 11.36
N ARG A 123 4.31 -20.84 11.50
CA ARG A 123 5.04 -19.79 12.20
C ARG A 123 4.29 -19.31 13.43
N GLU A 124 5.05 -18.95 14.46
CA GLU A 124 4.51 -18.27 15.63
C GLU A 124 4.30 -16.78 15.34
N PHE A 125 3.09 -16.25 15.63
CA PHE A 125 2.77 -14.84 15.43
C PHE A 125 3.62 -13.89 16.30
N GLY A 126 3.93 -14.34 17.53
CA GLY A 126 4.77 -13.62 18.46
C GLY A 126 4.22 -12.25 18.90
N ARG A 127 5.14 -11.34 19.20
CA ARG A 127 4.81 -9.95 19.55
C ARG A 127 4.87 -9.06 18.32
N PRO A 128 3.77 -8.49 17.82
CA PRO A 128 3.71 -7.80 16.53
C PRO A 128 4.78 -6.72 16.31
N LEU A 129 5.10 -5.94 17.35
CA LEU A 129 6.14 -4.90 17.26
C LEU A 129 7.54 -5.49 17.07
N ALA A 130 7.89 -6.50 17.88
CA ALA A 130 9.18 -7.17 17.79
C ALA A 130 9.32 -7.92 16.46
N THR A 131 8.27 -8.62 16.05
CA THR A 131 8.21 -9.36 14.78
C THR A 131 8.41 -8.44 13.58
N MET A 132 7.74 -7.27 13.55
CA MET A 132 7.90 -6.31 12.46
C MET A 132 9.30 -5.71 12.45
N ARG A 133 9.86 -5.36 13.61
CA ARG A 133 11.23 -4.84 13.73
C ARG A 133 12.24 -5.86 13.20
N ASP A 134 12.19 -7.09 13.70
CA ASP A 134 13.09 -8.17 13.24
C ASP A 134 12.99 -8.38 11.73
N TYR A 135 11.78 -8.34 11.18
CA TYR A 135 11.58 -8.50 9.74
C TYR A 135 12.28 -7.38 8.95
N LEU A 136 12.11 -6.12 9.35
CA LEU A 136 12.74 -4.96 8.67
C LEU A 136 14.26 -4.95 8.83
N ASP A 137 14.78 -5.30 10.02
CA ASP A 137 16.22 -5.42 10.27
C ASP A 137 16.84 -6.49 9.36
N ARG A 138 16.18 -7.64 9.24
CA ARG A 138 16.63 -8.73 8.37
C ARG A 138 16.46 -8.44 6.88
N MET A 139 15.52 -7.59 6.47
CA MET A 139 15.45 -7.08 5.09
C MET A 139 16.68 -6.24 4.73
N SER A 140 17.28 -5.57 5.71
CA SER A 140 18.44 -4.69 5.53
C SER A 140 19.78 -5.39 5.79
N ALA A 141 19.75 -6.65 6.24
CA ALA A 141 20.95 -7.44 6.51
C ALA A 141 21.66 -7.86 5.21
N PRO A 142 22.99 -7.95 5.22
CA PRO A 142 23.76 -8.49 4.09
C PRO A 142 23.29 -9.89 3.71
N THR A 143 23.27 -10.17 2.42
CA THR A 143 22.93 -11.47 1.85
C THR A 143 24.12 -12.09 1.13
N GLN A 144 24.14 -13.43 1.00
CA GLN A 144 25.20 -14.15 0.31
C GLN A 144 25.27 -13.78 -1.19
N LEU A 145 24.09 -13.59 -1.82
CA LEU A 145 23.99 -13.09 -3.18
C LEU A 145 23.43 -11.65 -3.15
N PRO A 146 23.98 -10.73 -3.94
CA PRO A 146 23.55 -9.33 -3.90
C PRO A 146 22.13 -9.16 -4.46
N ALA A 147 21.33 -8.32 -3.81
CA ALA A 147 20.12 -7.75 -4.37
C ALA A 147 20.48 -6.45 -5.13
N PRO A 148 19.59 -5.94 -6.01
CA PRO A 148 19.81 -4.63 -6.63
C PRO A 148 19.94 -3.52 -5.58
N GLU A 149 20.93 -2.65 -5.74
CA GLU A 149 21.17 -1.50 -4.85
C GLU A 149 20.27 -0.32 -5.22
N VAL A 150 18.96 -0.51 -5.13
CA VAL A 150 17.95 0.52 -5.43
C VAL A 150 17.09 0.76 -4.22
N ALA A 151 17.01 2.04 -3.80
CA ALA A 151 16.16 2.44 -2.69
C ALA A 151 14.69 2.54 -3.13
N TYR A 152 13.79 2.10 -2.26
CA TYR A 152 12.34 2.18 -2.42
C TYR A 152 11.69 2.45 -1.05
N PRO A 153 10.52 3.14 -1.00
CA PRO A 153 9.84 3.40 0.27
C PRO A 153 9.32 2.11 0.91
N ARG A 154 9.60 1.93 2.20
CA ARG A 154 9.06 0.86 3.04
C ARG A 154 8.15 1.46 4.10
N ILE A 155 6.86 1.24 4.00
CA ILE A 155 5.87 1.69 4.99
C ILE A 155 5.26 0.49 5.71
N ILE A 156 4.78 0.67 6.94
CA ILE A 156 4.17 -0.42 7.70
C ILE A 156 2.73 -0.10 8.11
N ALA A 157 1.87 -1.11 8.11
CA ALA A 157 0.51 -0.98 8.62
C ALA A 157 0.53 -0.65 10.11
N ALA A 158 -0.14 0.41 10.52
CA ALA A 158 -0.05 0.94 11.89
C ALA A 158 -1.39 1.51 12.38
N ASN A 159 -2.20 0.69 13.02
CA ASN A 159 -3.51 1.06 13.58
C ASN A 159 -3.47 1.45 15.08
N GLY A 160 -2.29 1.61 15.65
CA GLY A 160 -2.13 2.01 17.04
C GLY A 160 -0.83 2.77 17.30
N PRO A 161 -0.76 3.52 18.42
CA PRO A 161 0.35 4.46 18.68
C PRO A 161 1.72 3.77 18.78
N LYS A 162 1.79 2.55 19.32
CA LYS A 162 3.05 1.80 19.44
C LYS A 162 3.62 1.40 18.07
N MET A 163 2.75 1.00 17.11
CA MET A 163 3.19 0.65 15.76
C MET A 163 3.53 1.91 14.95
N LEU A 164 2.83 3.03 15.18
CA LEU A 164 3.20 4.33 14.60
C LEU A 164 4.58 4.81 15.08
N ALA A 165 4.87 4.65 16.38
CA ALA A 165 6.18 4.98 16.93
C ALA A 165 7.29 4.09 16.31
N LEU A 166 7.01 2.79 16.14
CA LEU A 166 7.92 1.88 15.45
C LEU A 166 8.14 2.31 13.98
N ALA A 167 7.06 2.69 13.28
CA ALA A 167 7.16 3.17 11.89
C ALA A 167 8.04 4.43 11.79
N ALA A 168 7.90 5.37 12.71
CA ALA A 168 8.74 6.58 12.77
C ALA A 168 10.22 6.24 12.93
N GLU A 169 10.55 5.21 13.70
CA GLU A 169 11.92 4.80 14.00
C GLU A 169 12.57 4.00 12.85
N VAL A 170 11.90 2.97 12.32
CA VAL A 170 12.54 1.95 11.47
C VAL A 170 11.98 1.84 10.04
N ALA A 171 10.97 2.63 9.68
CA ALA A 171 10.36 2.61 8.35
C ALA A 171 10.39 3.99 7.69
N ASP A 172 10.04 4.05 6.41
CA ASP A 172 9.90 5.30 5.66
C ASP A 172 8.52 5.94 5.84
N GLY A 173 7.58 5.24 6.49
CA GLY A 173 6.24 5.74 6.75
C GLY A 173 5.30 4.70 7.35
N ALA A 174 4.04 5.07 7.42
CA ALA A 174 2.98 4.24 7.98
C ALA A 174 1.71 4.25 7.11
N MET A 175 0.93 3.18 7.27
CA MET A 175 -0.39 3.03 6.64
C MET A 175 -1.43 2.65 7.72
N PRO A 176 -2.07 3.63 8.37
CA PRO A 176 -3.30 3.37 9.13
C PRO A 176 -4.46 3.03 8.18
N ALA A 177 -5.34 2.14 8.63
CA ALA A 177 -6.46 1.66 7.84
C ALA A 177 -7.77 1.80 8.60
N LEU A 178 -8.80 2.33 7.92
CA LEU A 178 -10.17 2.47 8.44
C LEU A 178 -10.22 3.21 9.78
N LYS A 179 -9.50 4.31 9.87
CA LYS A 179 -9.46 5.21 11.02
C LYS A 179 -10.03 6.57 10.63
N PRO A 180 -10.62 7.33 11.57
CA PRO A 180 -11.13 8.66 11.28
C PRO A 180 -10.00 9.70 11.10
N PRO A 181 -10.29 10.89 10.54
CA PRO A 181 -9.31 11.94 10.27
C PRO A 181 -8.52 12.40 11.51
N GLU A 182 -9.13 12.37 12.71
CA GLU A 182 -8.46 12.70 13.99
C GLU A 182 -7.31 11.71 14.29
N PHE A 183 -7.49 10.45 13.90
CA PHE A 183 -6.40 9.47 14.01
C PHE A 183 -5.28 9.78 13.01
N THR A 184 -5.62 10.24 11.81
CA THR A 184 -4.63 10.67 10.80
C THR A 184 -3.79 11.84 11.30
N ALA A 185 -4.43 12.85 11.92
CA ALA A 185 -3.71 13.97 12.54
C ALA A 185 -2.74 13.51 13.64
N ARG A 186 -3.19 12.60 14.51
CA ARG A 186 -2.34 11.99 15.54
C ARG A 186 -1.21 11.16 14.94
N ALA A 187 -1.47 10.40 13.88
CA ALA A 187 -0.47 9.61 13.18
C ALA A 187 0.61 10.52 12.58
N ARG A 188 0.23 11.64 11.96
CA ARG A 188 1.18 12.63 11.44
C ARG A 188 2.05 13.22 12.55
N GLN A 189 1.47 13.56 13.70
CA GLN A 189 2.24 14.05 14.85
C GLN A 189 3.28 13.05 15.34
N LEU A 190 2.91 11.76 15.43
CA LEU A 190 3.82 10.69 15.88
C LEU A 190 4.90 10.34 14.86
N LEU A 191 4.57 10.38 13.56
CA LEU A 191 5.52 10.07 12.48
C LEU A 191 6.49 11.21 12.20
N GLY A 192 6.09 12.44 12.45
CA GLY A 192 6.83 13.64 12.01
C GLY A 192 6.62 13.95 10.52
N PRO A 193 7.15 15.07 10.02
CA PRO A 193 6.92 15.56 8.66
C PRO A 193 7.65 14.75 7.57
N ASP A 194 8.77 14.10 7.91
CA ASP A 194 9.67 13.46 6.95
C ASP A 194 9.26 12.04 6.55
N LYS A 195 8.18 11.50 7.14
CA LYS A 195 7.68 10.15 6.88
C LYS A 195 6.45 10.17 5.98
N LEU A 196 6.34 9.16 5.12
CA LEU A 196 5.17 8.97 4.25
C LEU A 196 3.96 8.48 5.08
N LEU A 197 2.86 9.19 5.01
CA LEU A 197 1.60 8.80 5.64
C LEU A 197 0.56 8.47 4.56
N VAL A 198 0.35 7.19 4.34
CA VAL A 198 -0.68 6.65 3.44
C VAL A 198 -1.87 6.21 4.29
N VAL A 199 -3.07 6.70 3.99
CA VAL A 199 -4.27 6.35 4.76
C VAL A 199 -5.19 5.51 3.91
N PHE A 200 -5.57 4.32 4.40
CA PHE A 200 -6.59 3.50 3.75
C PHE A 200 -7.97 3.78 4.32
N THR A 201 -8.93 4.10 3.44
CA THR A 201 -10.34 4.27 3.79
C THR A 201 -11.24 3.64 2.73
N HIS A 202 -12.50 3.33 3.09
CA HIS A 202 -13.49 2.93 2.09
C HIS A 202 -14.12 4.15 1.42
N ALA A 203 -14.44 4.03 0.15
CA ALA A 203 -15.37 4.95 -0.52
C ALA A 203 -16.77 4.81 0.10
N SER A 204 -17.61 5.83 -0.04
CA SER A 204 -18.99 5.82 0.45
C SER A 204 -19.76 4.64 -0.14
N GLU A 205 -20.48 3.90 0.73
CA GLU A 205 -21.28 2.74 0.31
C GLU A 205 -22.49 3.13 -0.54
N ASP A 206 -23.00 4.35 -0.35
CA ASP A 206 -24.17 4.87 -1.06
C ASP A 206 -23.86 5.37 -2.48
N GLY A 207 -22.61 5.21 -2.93
CA GLY A 207 -22.18 5.71 -4.24
C GLY A 207 -22.01 7.23 -4.30
N ASP A 208 -22.06 7.92 -3.17
CA ASP A 208 -21.92 9.38 -3.11
C ASP A 208 -20.46 9.83 -3.30
N ALA A 209 -20.17 10.29 -4.51
CA ALA A 209 -18.84 10.81 -4.85
C ALA A 209 -18.49 12.09 -4.06
N ALA A 210 -19.49 12.92 -3.70
CA ALA A 210 -19.25 14.13 -2.91
C ALA A 210 -18.89 13.80 -1.47
N ALA A 211 -19.56 12.82 -0.84
CA ALA A 211 -19.23 12.31 0.48
C ALA A 211 -17.84 11.67 0.50
N THR A 212 -17.51 10.83 -0.49
CA THR A 212 -16.18 10.23 -0.64
C THR A 212 -15.10 11.31 -0.77
N LYS A 213 -15.32 12.33 -1.60
CA LYS A 213 -14.39 13.44 -1.79
C LYS A 213 -14.20 14.25 -0.51
N ALA A 214 -15.28 14.52 0.24
CA ALA A 214 -15.20 15.22 1.52
C ALA A 214 -14.33 14.44 2.52
N GLN A 215 -14.57 13.15 2.69
CA GLN A 215 -13.79 12.27 3.56
C GLN A 215 -12.30 12.26 3.17
N VAL A 216 -11.99 12.13 1.90
CA VAL A 216 -10.59 12.18 1.41
C VAL A 216 -9.95 13.52 1.76
N ARG A 217 -10.66 14.63 1.54
CA ARG A 217 -10.16 15.98 1.86
C ARG A 217 -9.86 16.14 3.35
N GLU A 218 -10.70 15.58 4.23
CA GLU A 218 -10.48 15.59 5.67
C GLU A 218 -9.19 14.85 6.06
N HIS A 219 -8.93 13.68 5.48
CA HIS A 219 -7.68 12.95 5.71
C HIS A 219 -6.45 13.70 5.20
N LEU A 220 -6.54 14.32 4.01
CA LEU A 220 -5.44 15.14 3.46
C LEU A 220 -5.19 16.37 4.36
N ALA A 221 -6.24 17.06 4.80
CA ALA A 221 -6.14 18.18 5.72
C ALA A 221 -5.57 17.77 7.09
N ALA A 222 -5.84 16.54 7.53
CA ALA A 222 -5.28 15.95 8.74
C ALA A 222 -3.81 15.50 8.59
N GLY A 223 -3.20 15.67 7.40
CA GLY A 223 -1.79 15.44 7.14
C GLY A 223 -1.46 14.13 6.46
N ALA A 224 -2.41 13.43 5.85
CA ALA A 224 -2.11 12.33 4.94
C ALA A 224 -1.37 12.86 3.69
N ASP A 225 -0.36 12.14 3.23
CA ASP A 225 0.30 12.42 1.95
C ASP A 225 -0.47 11.78 0.78
N HIS A 226 -1.16 10.68 1.07
CA HIS A 226 -1.89 9.89 0.08
C HIS A 226 -3.06 9.18 0.76
N VAL A 227 -4.23 9.26 0.16
CA VAL A 227 -5.43 8.53 0.62
C VAL A 227 -5.74 7.42 -0.38
N LEU A 228 -5.80 6.23 0.14
CA LEU A 228 -6.05 5.01 -0.60
C LEU A 228 -7.52 4.65 -0.47
N LEU A 229 -8.27 4.75 -1.58
CA LEU A 229 -9.68 4.41 -1.64
C LEU A 229 -9.88 2.94 -1.94
N GLY A 230 -10.48 2.22 -0.99
CA GLY A 230 -10.90 0.84 -1.15
C GLY A 230 -12.41 0.68 -1.13
N LEU A 231 -12.82 -0.56 -1.33
CA LEU A 231 -14.21 -1.01 -1.24
C LEU A 231 -14.30 -2.14 -0.21
N PRO A 232 -15.47 -2.45 0.34
CA PRO A 232 -15.64 -3.58 1.23
C PRO A 232 -15.09 -4.88 0.61
N ILE A 233 -14.46 -5.71 1.44
CA ILE A 233 -13.98 -7.04 1.02
C ILE A 233 -15.19 -7.87 0.56
N GLY A 234 -15.04 -8.57 -0.56
CA GLY A 234 -16.13 -9.31 -1.19
C GLY A 234 -16.84 -8.55 -2.31
N THR A 235 -16.54 -7.27 -2.51
CA THR A 235 -17.03 -6.53 -3.68
C THR A 235 -16.59 -7.24 -4.97
N ASP A 236 -17.54 -7.44 -5.90
CA ASP A 236 -17.22 -7.98 -7.22
C ASP A 236 -16.14 -7.13 -7.91
N PHE A 237 -15.20 -7.78 -8.56
CA PHE A 237 -14.04 -7.09 -9.12
C PHE A 237 -14.42 -6.07 -10.19
N THR A 238 -15.34 -6.42 -11.08
CA THR A 238 -15.74 -5.55 -12.20
C THR A 238 -16.61 -4.41 -11.71
N ALA A 239 -17.61 -4.70 -10.87
CA ALA A 239 -18.48 -3.68 -10.29
C ALA A 239 -17.68 -2.67 -9.43
N GLY A 240 -16.73 -3.17 -8.64
CA GLY A 240 -15.86 -2.32 -7.85
C GLY A 240 -14.93 -1.46 -8.69
N LEU A 241 -14.41 -1.98 -9.81
CA LEU A 241 -13.63 -1.21 -10.77
C LEU A 241 -14.46 -0.09 -11.41
N ASP A 242 -15.68 -0.41 -11.86
CA ASP A 242 -16.59 0.55 -12.46
C ASP A 242 -16.90 1.69 -11.49
N TYR A 243 -17.09 1.36 -10.22
CA TYR A 243 -17.32 2.35 -9.17
C TYR A 243 -16.09 3.25 -8.93
N LEU A 244 -14.89 2.69 -8.82
CA LEU A 244 -13.66 3.48 -8.68
C LEU A 244 -13.44 4.40 -9.89
N GLU A 245 -13.74 3.94 -11.10
CA GLU A 245 -13.65 4.77 -12.31
C GLU A 245 -14.67 5.92 -12.30
N GLN A 246 -15.89 5.70 -11.81
CA GLN A 246 -16.91 6.75 -11.63
C GLN A 246 -16.48 7.82 -10.61
N LEU A 247 -15.71 7.45 -9.58
CA LEU A 247 -15.18 8.39 -8.58
C LEU A 247 -14.03 9.26 -9.12
N ALA A 248 -13.33 8.82 -10.17
CA ALA A 248 -12.10 9.45 -10.64
C ALA A 248 -12.22 10.96 -10.93
N PRO A 249 -13.29 11.47 -11.59
CA PRO A 249 -13.44 12.92 -11.82
C PRO A 249 -13.49 13.73 -10.52
N ALA A 250 -14.21 13.24 -9.50
CA ALA A 250 -14.30 13.91 -8.20
C ALA A 250 -12.96 13.89 -7.45
N MET A 251 -12.17 12.82 -7.61
CA MET A 251 -10.85 12.69 -6.98
C MET A 251 -9.80 13.57 -7.69
N ALA A 252 -9.90 13.77 -8.98
CA ALA A 252 -9.01 14.63 -9.74
C ALA A 252 -9.03 16.11 -9.27
N GLU A 253 -10.15 16.57 -8.70
CA GLU A 253 -10.27 17.92 -8.13
C GLU A 253 -9.50 18.11 -6.80
N LEU A 254 -8.88 17.05 -6.25
CA LEU A 254 -8.06 17.12 -5.05
C LEU A 254 -6.56 17.25 -5.36
N SER A 255 -6.18 17.23 -6.64
CA SER A 255 -4.80 17.26 -7.13
C SER A 255 -4.23 18.68 -7.18
#